data_3667a25f3675265aecec7c545723483e
#
_entry.id   3667a25f3675265aecec7c545723483e
#
_cell.length_a   1.000
_cell.length_b   1.000
_cell.length_c   1.000
_cell.angle_alpha   90.00
_cell.angle_beta   90.00
_cell.angle_gamma   90.00
#
_symmetry.space_group_name_H-M   'P 1'
#
loop_
_entity.id
_entity.type
_entity.pdbx_description
1 polymer ?
#
loop_
_entity_poly.entity_id
_entity_poly.type
_entity_poly.pdbx_seq_one_letter_code
_entity_poly.pdbx_strand_id
1 'polypeptide(L)'
;MGDALFRCRLSAPAVPLPHVWEHTVGSCHAPLALRADWQNQLRRCHNELGFRYVRFHGLLSDRLGTLVRHRDRLVYSFFNADCIVDFLLSIGMRPFVELSFMQAVLASGVATIFSYRGNITPPTDYRRRAGRPSS
;
A
#
# COMPACT_ATOMS: atom_id res chain seq x y z
N MET A 1 36.93 19.50 -9.40
CA MET A 1 35.62 19.08 -9.93
C MET A 1 35.34 20.03 -11.08
N GLY A 2 35.20 19.53 -12.30
CA GLY A 2 34.87 20.38 -13.45
C GLY A 2 33.38 20.69 -13.46
N ASP A 3 33.02 21.93 -13.79
CA ASP A 3 31.63 22.36 -13.91
C ASP A 3 30.97 21.67 -15.10
N ALA A 4 29.81 21.02 -14.91
CA ALA A 4 29.00 20.43 -15.97
C ALA A 4 28.13 21.53 -16.58
N LEU A 5 28.31 21.81 -17.90
CA LEU A 5 27.50 22.78 -18.63
C LEU A 5 26.36 22.06 -19.36
N PHE A 6 25.13 22.37 -18.99
CA PHE A 6 23.92 21.89 -19.68
C PHE A 6 23.39 22.99 -20.61
N ARG A 7 23.08 22.62 -21.87
CA ARG A 7 22.47 23.53 -22.84
C ARG A 7 21.11 22.98 -23.27
N CYS A 8 20.07 23.81 -23.13
CA CYS A 8 18.73 23.52 -23.63
C CYS A 8 18.42 24.43 -24.83
N ARG A 9 17.97 23.86 -25.95
CA ARG A 9 17.52 24.60 -27.16
C ARG A 9 16.00 24.49 -27.21
N LEU A 10 15.28 25.54 -26.85
CA LEU A 10 13.82 25.58 -26.94
C LEU A 10 13.27 25.53 -28.38
N SER A 11 14.10 25.87 -29.39
CA SER A 11 13.74 25.80 -30.80
C SER A 11 14.09 24.48 -31.49
N ALA A 12 14.63 23.51 -30.75
CA ALA A 12 14.93 22.20 -31.32
C ALA A 12 13.62 21.42 -31.59
N PRO A 13 13.58 20.53 -32.62
CA PRO A 13 12.46 19.64 -32.82
C PRO A 13 12.20 18.83 -31.55
N ALA A 14 10.97 18.85 -31.06
CA ALA A 14 10.57 18.11 -29.85
C ALA A 14 9.92 16.79 -30.25
N VAL A 15 10.13 15.76 -29.45
CA VAL A 15 9.36 14.51 -29.51
C VAL A 15 8.39 14.48 -28.34
N PRO A 16 7.22 13.84 -28.49
CA PRO A 16 6.29 13.67 -27.37
C PRO A 16 6.98 12.97 -26.20
N LEU A 17 6.85 13.55 -25.01
CA LEU A 17 7.32 12.92 -23.78
C LEU A 17 6.22 11.97 -23.26
N PRO A 18 6.44 10.65 -23.28
CA PRO A 18 5.45 9.72 -22.73
C PRO A 18 5.40 9.87 -21.20
N HIS A 19 4.23 10.13 -20.66
CA HIS A 19 4.02 10.36 -19.23
C HIS A 19 3.92 9.03 -18.47
N VAL A 20 4.98 8.24 -18.51
CA VAL A 20 5.03 6.89 -17.88
C VAL A 20 4.85 6.94 -16.36
N TRP A 21 5.17 8.05 -15.73
CA TRP A 21 4.98 8.28 -14.30
C TRP A 21 3.51 8.35 -13.87
N GLU A 22 2.57 8.67 -14.78
CA GLU A 22 1.14 8.75 -14.47
C GLU A 22 0.53 7.42 -14.07
N HIS A 23 1.24 6.31 -14.27
CA HIS A 23 0.70 5.00 -13.95
C HIS A 23 0.51 4.83 -12.44
N THR A 24 1.56 4.96 -11.64
CA THR A 24 1.48 4.60 -10.22
C THR A 24 2.40 5.48 -9.36
N VAL A 25 1.88 5.98 -8.26
CA VAL A 25 2.66 6.61 -7.19
C VAL A 25 2.83 5.65 -6.00
N GLY A 26 4.02 5.58 -5.45
CA GLY A 26 4.30 4.83 -4.21
C GLY A 26 3.91 5.63 -2.98
N SER A 27 3.24 4.98 -2.04
CA SER A 27 2.88 5.58 -0.75
C SER A 27 3.02 4.56 0.36
N CYS A 28 3.96 4.73 1.22
CA CYS A 28 4.30 3.97 2.42
C CYS A 28 3.30 2.84 2.81
N HIS A 29 2.51 2.99 3.89
CA HIS A 29 1.62 1.94 4.39
C HIS A 29 0.16 2.40 4.53
N ALA A 30 -0.76 1.49 4.35
CA ALA A 30 -2.20 1.72 4.26
C ALA A 30 -2.81 2.59 5.38
N PRO A 31 -2.43 2.45 6.67
CA PRO A 31 -2.99 3.31 7.73
C PRO A 31 -2.79 4.81 7.53
N LEU A 32 -1.77 5.23 6.76
CA LEU A 32 -1.60 6.64 6.43
C LEU A 32 -2.73 7.18 5.56
N ALA A 33 -3.34 6.34 4.73
CA ALA A 33 -4.43 6.72 3.84
C ALA A 33 -5.73 7.11 4.58
N LEU A 34 -5.83 6.84 5.88
CA LEU A 34 -6.91 7.32 6.73
C LEU A 34 -6.71 8.77 7.21
N ARG A 35 -5.54 9.35 6.99
CA ARG A 35 -5.23 10.71 7.42
C ARG A 35 -5.71 11.73 6.40
N ALA A 36 -6.34 12.79 6.86
CA ALA A 36 -6.85 13.86 6.00
C ALA A 36 -5.74 14.58 5.21
N ASP A 37 -4.58 14.81 5.81
CA ASP A 37 -3.44 15.43 5.16
C ASP A 37 -2.91 14.57 3.99
N TRP A 38 -2.78 13.25 4.20
CA TRP A 38 -2.39 12.31 3.14
C TRP A 38 -3.41 12.33 2.00
N GLN A 39 -4.71 12.28 2.32
CA GLN A 39 -5.78 12.31 1.34
C GLN A 39 -5.76 13.59 0.49
N ASN A 40 -5.54 14.73 1.13
CA ASN A 40 -5.43 16.02 0.43
C ASN A 40 -4.21 16.06 -0.50
N GLN A 41 -3.06 15.57 -0.04
CA GLN A 41 -1.85 15.49 -0.86
C GLN A 41 -2.02 14.55 -2.05
N LEU A 42 -2.63 13.37 -1.84
CA LEU A 42 -2.85 12.42 -2.94
C LEU A 42 -3.82 12.97 -3.99
N ARG A 43 -4.90 13.62 -3.57
CA ARG A 43 -5.82 14.31 -4.50
C ARG A 43 -5.09 15.33 -5.35
N ARG A 44 -4.19 16.09 -4.73
CA ARG A 44 -3.36 17.06 -5.43
C ARG A 44 -2.40 16.37 -6.41
N CYS A 45 -1.72 15.32 -6.00
CA CYS A 45 -0.84 14.52 -6.87
C CYS A 45 -1.59 13.96 -8.07
N HIS A 46 -2.81 13.44 -7.87
CA HIS A 46 -3.65 12.97 -8.97
C HIS A 46 -3.98 14.09 -9.96
N ASN A 47 -4.44 15.23 -9.45
CA ASN A 47 -4.87 16.35 -10.30
C ASN A 47 -3.73 17.05 -11.04
N GLU A 48 -2.56 17.18 -10.42
CA GLU A 48 -1.43 17.94 -10.98
C GLU A 48 -0.46 17.07 -11.78
N LEU A 49 -0.31 15.78 -11.41
CA LEU A 49 0.69 14.87 -11.99
C LEU A 49 0.08 13.69 -12.76
N GLY A 50 -1.23 13.52 -12.73
CA GLY A 50 -1.95 12.52 -13.51
C GLY A 50 -1.85 11.08 -13.00
N PHE A 51 -1.38 10.83 -11.77
CA PHE A 51 -1.29 9.48 -11.22
C PHE A 51 -2.65 8.79 -11.18
N ARG A 52 -2.72 7.55 -11.68
CA ARG A 52 -3.95 6.74 -11.76
C ARG A 52 -4.05 5.68 -10.68
N TYR A 53 -2.91 5.20 -10.18
CA TYR A 53 -2.84 4.20 -9.13
C TYR A 53 -1.97 4.69 -7.98
N VAL A 54 -2.29 4.22 -6.78
CA VAL A 54 -1.42 4.37 -5.62
C VAL A 54 -1.05 2.99 -5.06
N ARG A 55 0.24 2.75 -4.91
CA ARG A 55 0.78 1.52 -4.32
C ARG A 55 1.08 1.73 -2.86
N PHE A 56 0.56 0.88 -2.02
CA PHE A 56 0.85 0.84 -0.59
C PHE A 56 0.83 -0.60 -0.08
N HIS A 57 1.55 -0.85 1.01
CA HIS A 57 1.58 -2.12 1.70
C HIS A 57 0.79 -2.05 3.01
N GLY A 58 0.60 -3.21 3.64
CA GLY A 58 0.03 -3.30 4.99
C GLY A 58 -1.48 -3.10 5.06
N LEU A 59 -2.23 -3.35 3.99
CA LEU A 59 -3.70 -3.35 4.03
C LEU A 59 -4.27 -4.36 5.03
N LEU A 60 -3.53 -5.46 5.26
CA LEU A 60 -3.92 -6.50 6.22
C LEU A 60 -3.19 -6.36 7.57
N SER A 61 -2.50 -5.25 7.82
CA SER A 61 -1.78 -5.06 9.09
C SER A 61 -2.74 -4.88 10.27
N ASP A 62 -2.29 -5.25 11.45
CA ASP A 62 -3.07 -5.09 12.71
C ASP A 62 -3.52 -3.65 12.96
N ARG A 63 -2.79 -2.65 12.42
CA ARG A 63 -3.12 -1.23 12.55
C ARG A 63 -4.43 -0.82 11.87
N LEU A 64 -4.89 -1.59 10.88
CA LEU A 64 -6.18 -1.37 10.23
C LEU A 64 -7.32 -2.07 10.97
N GLY A 65 -7.01 -2.97 11.90
CA GLY A 65 -8.03 -3.71 12.65
C GLY A 65 -8.84 -4.68 11.79
N THR A 66 -8.30 -5.11 10.64
CA THR A 66 -9.00 -5.98 9.69
C THR A 66 -9.33 -7.34 10.31
N LEU A 67 -8.49 -7.81 11.22
CA LEU A 67 -8.72 -9.05 11.96
C LEU A 67 -8.26 -8.88 13.41
N VAL A 68 -9.15 -9.14 14.33
CA VAL A 68 -8.88 -9.12 15.76
C VAL A 68 -9.39 -10.39 16.43
N ARG A 69 -8.73 -10.82 17.49
CA ARG A 69 -9.23 -11.90 18.34
C ARG A 69 -10.06 -11.28 19.48
N HIS A 70 -11.32 -11.66 19.55
CA HIS A 70 -12.19 -11.34 20.67
C HIS A 70 -12.55 -12.64 21.40
N ARG A 71 -12.01 -12.84 22.59
CA ARG A 71 -12.07 -14.13 23.31
C ARG A 71 -11.54 -15.26 22.40
N ASP A 72 -12.34 -16.29 22.12
CA ASP A 72 -11.97 -17.44 21.28
C ASP A 72 -12.39 -17.31 19.82
N ARG A 73 -12.88 -16.14 19.40
CA ARG A 73 -13.36 -15.91 18.04
C ARG A 73 -12.49 -14.91 17.30
N LEU A 74 -12.30 -15.17 16.00
CA LEU A 74 -11.74 -14.20 15.07
C LEU A 74 -12.88 -13.32 14.57
N VAL A 75 -12.69 -11.99 14.67
CA VAL A 75 -13.63 -10.98 14.21
C VAL A 75 -12.97 -10.21 13.05
N TYR A 76 -13.65 -10.17 11.93
CA TYR A 76 -13.21 -9.46 10.74
C TYR A 76 -13.91 -8.11 10.65
N SER A 77 -13.17 -7.07 10.30
CA SER A 77 -13.70 -5.73 10.03
C SER A 77 -12.94 -5.09 8.89
N PHE A 78 -13.61 -4.83 7.80
CA PHE A 78 -13.01 -4.16 6.63
C PHE A 78 -13.27 -2.66 6.62
N PHE A 79 -13.90 -2.11 7.64
CA PHE A 79 -14.33 -0.71 7.69
C PHE A 79 -13.21 0.27 7.30
N ASN A 80 -12.03 0.16 7.88
CA ASN A 80 -10.91 1.04 7.56
C ASN A 80 -10.37 0.78 6.16
N ALA A 81 -10.35 -0.46 5.69
CA ALA A 81 -9.93 -0.80 4.33
C ALA A 81 -10.92 -0.23 3.31
N ASP A 82 -12.22 -0.36 3.56
CA ASP A 82 -13.27 0.20 2.72
C ASP A 82 -13.17 1.72 2.65
N CYS A 83 -12.96 2.41 3.78
CA CYS A 83 -12.75 3.87 3.81
C CYS A 83 -11.58 4.30 2.90
N ILE A 84 -10.49 3.53 2.88
CA ILE A 84 -9.34 3.83 2.00
C ILE A 84 -9.72 3.64 0.54
N VAL A 85 -10.35 2.52 0.20
CA VAL A 85 -10.74 2.21 -1.18
C VAL A 85 -11.77 3.22 -1.69
N ASP A 86 -12.80 3.50 -0.89
CA ASP A 86 -13.85 4.48 -1.23
C ASP A 86 -13.27 5.87 -1.48
N PHE A 87 -12.34 6.32 -0.63
CA PHE A 87 -11.64 7.57 -0.85
C PHE A 87 -10.90 7.56 -2.20
N LEU A 88 -10.13 6.52 -2.51
CA LEU A 88 -9.38 6.44 -3.76
C LEU A 88 -10.32 6.47 -4.97
N LEU A 89 -11.39 5.69 -4.94
CA LEU A 89 -12.38 5.67 -6.01
C LEU A 89 -13.08 7.03 -6.16
N SER A 90 -13.35 7.72 -5.06
CA SER A 90 -13.98 9.04 -5.08
C SER A 90 -13.17 10.12 -5.78
N ILE A 91 -11.84 9.95 -5.85
CA ILE A 91 -10.93 10.87 -6.56
C ILE A 91 -10.49 10.34 -7.93
N GLY A 92 -11.06 9.23 -8.42
CA GLY A 92 -10.72 8.63 -9.71
C GLY A 92 -9.44 7.77 -9.73
N MET A 93 -8.86 7.48 -8.57
CA MET A 93 -7.69 6.62 -8.44
C MET A 93 -8.06 5.19 -8.07
N ARG A 94 -7.12 4.27 -8.29
CA ARG A 94 -7.25 2.86 -7.89
C ARG A 94 -6.11 2.41 -7.00
N PRO A 95 -6.36 1.53 -6.02
CA PRO A 95 -5.29 0.94 -5.22
C PRO A 95 -4.49 -0.07 -6.04
N PHE A 96 -3.16 -0.05 -5.88
CA PHE A 96 -2.26 -1.13 -6.22
C PHE A 96 -1.89 -1.83 -4.92
N VAL A 97 -2.62 -2.90 -4.59
CA VAL A 97 -2.55 -3.53 -3.25
C VAL A 97 -1.40 -4.51 -3.16
N GLU A 98 -0.56 -4.35 -2.16
CA GLU A 98 0.34 -5.39 -1.68
C GLU A 98 -0.34 -6.17 -0.54
N LEU A 99 -0.51 -7.48 -0.71
CA LEU A 99 -1.09 -8.36 0.29
C LEU A 99 -0.09 -8.64 1.42
N SER A 100 0.12 -7.66 2.26
CA SER A 100 1.02 -7.63 3.41
C SER A 100 0.39 -6.81 4.55
N PHE A 101 0.78 -7.01 5.77
CA PHE A 101 1.64 -8.01 6.38
C PHE A 101 0.81 -9.08 7.08
N MET A 102 1.48 -10.15 7.59
CA MET A 102 0.79 -11.17 8.38
C MET A 102 0.25 -10.53 9.67
N GLN A 103 -1.01 -10.80 9.96
CA GLN A 103 -1.65 -10.34 11.19
C GLN A 103 -1.13 -11.12 12.40
N ALA A 104 -0.84 -10.42 13.49
CA ALA A 104 -0.25 -11.02 14.69
C ALA A 104 -1.05 -12.20 15.24
N VAL A 105 -2.38 -12.14 15.13
CA VAL A 105 -3.29 -13.19 15.61
C VAL A 105 -3.18 -14.50 14.84
N LEU A 106 -2.66 -14.47 13.61
CA LEU A 106 -2.46 -15.66 12.76
C LEU A 106 -0.99 -16.07 12.67
N ALA A 107 -0.08 -15.20 13.02
CA ALA A 107 1.35 -15.38 12.83
C ALA A 107 1.92 -16.49 13.71
N SER A 108 2.87 -17.27 13.17
CA SER A 108 3.60 -18.30 13.92
C SER A 108 4.71 -17.76 14.82
N GLY A 109 5.02 -16.48 14.72
CA GLY A 109 6.06 -15.82 15.49
C GLY A 109 6.03 -14.30 15.32
N VAL A 110 7.08 -13.65 15.79
CA VAL A 110 7.25 -12.20 15.68
C VAL A 110 8.56 -11.92 14.93
N ALA A 111 8.44 -11.52 13.67
CA ALA A 111 9.55 -11.02 12.88
C ALA A 111 9.10 -9.86 12.01
N THR A 112 9.89 -8.81 11.93
CA THR A 112 9.60 -7.63 11.14
C THR A 112 10.87 -7.13 10.46
N ILE A 113 10.75 -6.64 9.23
CA ILE A 113 11.83 -5.99 8.49
C ILE A 113 11.72 -4.47 8.51
N PHE A 114 10.60 -3.93 9.00
CA PHE A 114 10.35 -2.50 9.07
C PHE A 114 10.10 -2.03 10.50
N SER A 115 10.52 -0.81 10.80
CA SER A 115 10.35 -0.19 12.13
C SER A 115 8.87 -0.01 12.54
N TYR A 116 7.94 -0.03 11.60
CA TYR A 116 6.50 0.12 11.84
C TYR A 116 5.72 -1.20 11.98
N ARG A 117 6.39 -2.26 12.37
CA ARG A 117 5.77 -3.54 12.79
C ARG A 117 4.96 -4.28 11.72
N GLY A 118 5.56 -4.50 10.55
CA GLY A 118 5.02 -5.47 9.60
C GLY A 118 5.49 -6.88 9.95
N ASN A 119 4.60 -7.79 10.35
CA ASN A 119 4.96 -9.17 10.63
C ASN A 119 5.10 -9.97 9.33
N ILE A 120 6.21 -10.68 9.18
CA ILE A 120 6.54 -11.47 7.98
C ILE A 120 6.57 -12.98 8.25
N THR A 121 6.22 -13.44 9.46
CA THR A 121 6.16 -14.87 9.75
C THR A 121 4.94 -15.52 9.08
N PRO A 122 5.03 -16.78 8.66
CA PRO A 122 3.89 -17.50 8.08
C PRO A 122 2.78 -17.71 9.12
N PRO A 123 1.54 -18.02 8.68
CA PRO A 123 0.47 -18.33 9.60
C PRO A 123 0.72 -19.65 10.36
N THR A 124 0.29 -19.73 11.61
CA THR A 124 0.43 -20.89 12.47
C THR A 124 -0.18 -22.17 11.87
N ASP A 125 -1.32 -22.04 11.19
CA ASP A 125 -2.07 -23.17 10.61
C ASP A 125 -1.80 -23.41 9.12
N TYR A 126 -0.69 -22.92 8.59
CA TYR A 126 -0.35 -23.06 7.18
C TYR A 126 -0.43 -24.50 6.67
N ARG A 127 0.02 -25.47 7.49
CA ARG A 127 0.03 -26.90 7.11
C ARG A 127 -1.36 -27.53 7.06
N ARG A 128 -2.30 -27.12 7.89
CA ARG A 128 -3.67 -27.65 7.91
C ARG A 128 -4.47 -27.23 6.68
N ARG A 129 -4.30 -26.01 6.19
CA ARG A 129 -5.00 -25.53 4.99
C ARG A 129 -4.45 -26.08 3.68
N ALA A 130 -3.23 -26.57 3.66
CA ALA A 130 -2.60 -27.18 2.47
C ALA A 130 -2.98 -28.67 2.27
N GLY A 131 -3.98 -29.20 2.98
CA GLY A 131 -4.52 -30.55 2.74
C GLY A 131 -3.54 -31.69 3.02
N ARG A 132 -2.53 -31.50 3.85
CA ARG A 132 -1.70 -32.62 4.30
C ARG A 132 -2.35 -33.31 5.49
N PRO A 133 -2.66 -34.61 5.41
CA PRO A 133 -3.14 -35.36 6.56
C PRO A 133 -2.07 -35.31 7.66
N SER A 134 -2.52 -35.12 8.89
CA SER A 134 -1.68 -35.31 10.09
C SER A 134 -1.19 -36.75 10.12
N SER A 135 0.10 -36.92 9.95
CA SER A 135 0.80 -38.19 10.27
C SER A 135 0.89 -38.37 11.78
#